data_255861dfcb91b5ff37bb6be4c40c96df
#
_entry.id   255861dfcb91b5ff37bb6be4c40c96df
#
_cell.length_a   1.000
_cell.length_b   1.000
_cell.length_c   1.000
_cell.angle_alpha   90.00
_cell.angle_beta   90.00
_cell.angle_gamma   90.00
#
_symmetry.space_group_name_H-M   'P 1'
#
loop_
_entity.id
_entity.type
_entity.pdbx_description
1 polymer ?
#
loop_
_entity_poly.entity_id
_entity_poly.type
_entity_poly.pdbx_seq_one_letter_code
_entity_poly.pdbx_strand_id
1 'polypeptide(L)'
;MSKSVVMIGAGVANVNAATKLIDNGFKGKITIIDMGKDPYLRPYEEVMTGYLGAGGWSDGKLTYHTAIGGHMAKYCGEEKAMELFDQVIDNFKRFHPKPEEVQCSNPVAEPDFIKPYFGLRLFPVWHVGTDYLHEIGKNWYDFLVDGGVEFIWETKVTDIDFDQQMVFLGDWRNKVEHDSYLTYDELIFGVGKSGIDFGKQLAEKYDLPTEPKPVQIGVRFEAPQKHFQKLIDVSYDFKLYRKYEDKGVSLRSFCTNNNAAYVAVEETYGDHSYNGHAKKDEAFRNDMTNFGILMEVQGIDKPFDWSRDVVKKLQIDGTGLYYSPS
;
A
#
# COMPACT_ATOMS: atom_id res chain seq x y z
N MET A 1 -22.05 22.95 -18.05
CA MET A 1 -21.11 21.86 -18.41
C MET A 1 -21.10 20.87 -17.26
N SER A 2 -21.00 19.59 -17.53
CA SER A 2 -20.86 18.58 -16.47
C SER A 2 -19.48 18.74 -15.82
N LYS A 3 -19.43 18.67 -14.48
CA LYS A 3 -18.19 18.76 -13.69
C LYS A 3 -17.23 17.63 -14.06
N SER A 4 -15.93 17.93 -14.18
CA SER A 4 -14.89 16.95 -14.46
C SER A 4 -13.99 16.74 -13.24
N VAL A 5 -13.72 15.46 -12.92
CA VAL A 5 -12.80 15.04 -11.85
C VAL A 5 -11.65 14.27 -12.49
N VAL A 6 -10.44 14.74 -12.30
CA VAL A 6 -9.22 14.02 -12.70
C VAL A 6 -8.56 13.44 -11.44
N MET A 7 -8.21 12.16 -11.49
CA MET A 7 -7.53 11.47 -10.40
C MET A 7 -6.18 10.96 -10.89
N ILE A 8 -5.12 11.32 -10.20
CA ILE A 8 -3.76 10.88 -10.53
C ILE A 8 -3.38 9.69 -9.66
N GLY A 9 -3.16 8.55 -10.30
CA GLY A 9 -2.92 7.25 -9.67
C GLY A 9 -4.20 6.42 -9.53
N ALA A 10 -4.18 5.18 -9.98
CA ALA A 10 -5.28 4.21 -9.85
C ALA A 10 -5.15 3.34 -8.58
N GLY A 11 -4.52 3.84 -7.53
CA GLY A 11 -4.37 3.13 -6.26
C GLY A 11 -5.69 3.03 -5.48
N VAL A 12 -5.70 2.23 -4.40
CA VAL A 12 -6.88 1.97 -3.56
C VAL A 12 -7.60 3.26 -3.14
N ALA A 13 -6.87 4.34 -2.86
CA ALA A 13 -7.48 5.61 -2.45
C ALA A 13 -8.39 6.20 -3.54
N ASN A 14 -7.87 6.37 -4.76
CA ASN A 14 -8.63 6.96 -5.86
C ASN A 14 -9.72 6.02 -6.38
N VAL A 15 -9.49 4.71 -6.37
CA VAL A 15 -10.51 3.71 -6.73
C VAL A 15 -11.70 3.78 -5.75
N ASN A 16 -11.46 3.87 -4.44
CA ASN A 16 -12.52 4.09 -3.46
C ASN A 16 -13.23 5.43 -3.65
N ALA A 17 -12.49 6.51 -3.94
CA ALA A 17 -13.08 7.82 -4.21
C ALA A 17 -14.00 7.80 -5.45
N ALA A 18 -13.56 7.18 -6.54
CA ALA A 18 -14.37 7.02 -7.75
C ALA A 18 -15.63 6.17 -7.48
N THR A 19 -15.47 5.05 -6.74
CA THR A 19 -16.60 4.23 -6.31
C THR A 19 -17.63 5.05 -5.54
N LYS A 20 -17.17 5.86 -4.60
CA LYS A 20 -18.03 6.72 -3.79
C LYS A 20 -18.75 7.79 -4.62
N LEU A 21 -18.09 8.36 -5.62
CA LEU A 21 -18.73 9.30 -6.55
C LEU A 21 -19.84 8.63 -7.35
N ILE A 22 -19.62 7.42 -7.87
CA ILE A 22 -20.62 6.64 -8.60
C ILE A 22 -21.80 6.29 -7.68
N ASP A 23 -21.54 5.75 -6.51
CA ASP A 23 -22.56 5.33 -5.54
C ASP A 23 -23.44 6.53 -5.09
N ASN A 24 -22.85 7.72 -5.04
CA ASN A 24 -23.57 8.97 -4.75
C ASN A 24 -24.25 9.58 -5.99
N GLY A 25 -24.22 8.92 -7.14
CA GLY A 25 -24.89 9.36 -8.36
C GLY A 25 -24.24 10.55 -9.04
N PHE A 26 -22.94 10.75 -8.90
CA PHE A 26 -22.20 11.80 -9.62
C PHE A 26 -22.39 11.66 -11.13
N LYS A 27 -22.74 12.77 -11.80
CA LYS A 27 -23.06 12.80 -13.24
C LYS A 27 -21.99 13.49 -14.10
N GLY A 28 -20.88 13.87 -13.47
CA GLY A 28 -19.75 14.46 -14.19
C GLY A 28 -18.83 13.40 -14.81
N LYS A 29 -17.81 13.87 -15.49
CA LYS A 29 -16.76 13.01 -16.03
C LYS A 29 -15.75 12.66 -14.93
N ILE A 30 -15.39 11.38 -14.81
CA ILE A 30 -14.31 10.91 -13.94
C ILE A 30 -13.22 10.31 -14.82
N THR A 31 -11.99 10.82 -14.71
CA THR A 31 -10.83 10.28 -15.44
C THR A 31 -9.74 9.90 -14.44
N ILE A 32 -9.26 8.66 -14.48
CA ILE A 32 -8.17 8.15 -13.65
C ILE A 32 -6.95 7.88 -14.54
N ILE A 33 -5.79 8.42 -14.15
CA ILE A 33 -4.53 8.30 -14.90
C ILE A 33 -3.56 7.48 -14.08
N ASP A 34 -2.95 6.44 -14.66
CA ASP A 34 -1.92 5.64 -13.99
C ASP A 34 -0.77 5.26 -14.93
N MET A 35 0.43 5.19 -14.38
CA MET A 35 1.64 4.78 -15.11
C MET A 35 1.63 3.29 -15.43
N GLY A 36 0.94 2.49 -14.64
CA GLY A 36 0.88 1.05 -14.80
C GLY A 36 -0.24 0.61 -15.72
N LYS A 37 -0.59 -0.66 -15.61
CA LYS A 37 -1.57 -1.33 -16.47
C LYS A 37 -2.91 -1.52 -15.77
N ASP A 38 -3.92 -1.78 -16.57
CA ASP A 38 -5.22 -2.24 -16.11
C ASP A 38 -5.14 -3.63 -15.44
N PRO A 39 -6.17 -4.06 -14.68
CA PRO A 39 -6.12 -5.31 -13.93
C PRO A 39 -6.08 -6.57 -14.80
N TYR A 40 -6.40 -6.48 -16.08
CA TYR A 40 -6.35 -7.62 -17.00
C TYR A 40 -4.95 -7.86 -17.59
N LEU A 41 -4.15 -6.80 -17.69
CA LEU A 41 -2.81 -6.82 -18.28
C LEU A 41 -1.68 -6.66 -17.25
N ARG A 42 -2.01 -6.31 -16.01
CA ARG A 42 -1.03 -6.09 -14.94
C ARG A 42 -0.39 -7.41 -14.52
N PRO A 43 0.96 -7.56 -14.63
CA PRO A 43 1.67 -8.74 -14.15
C PRO A 43 1.61 -8.84 -12.60
N TYR A 44 1.74 -10.07 -12.09
CA TYR A 44 1.74 -10.30 -10.63
C TYR A 44 2.91 -9.62 -9.92
N GLU A 45 4.03 -9.48 -10.59
CA GLU A 45 5.27 -8.92 -10.08
C GLU A 45 5.26 -7.39 -10.01
N GLU A 46 4.40 -6.74 -10.80
CA GLU A 46 4.24 -5.28 -10.79
C GLU A 46 3.37 -4.81 -9.62
N VAL A 47 3.84 -4.97 -8.38
CA VAL A 47 3.05 -4.68 -7.17
C VAL A 47 2.85 -3.18 -6.94
N MET A 48 3.77 -2.32 -7.38
CA MET A 48 3.78 -0.91 -7.00
C MET A 48 2.98 0.02 -7.91
N THR A 49 2.79 -0.35 -9.18
CA THR A 49 2.12 0.48 -10.19
C THR A 49 0.94 -0.23 -10.82
N GLY A 50 -0.06 0.52 -11.29
CA GLY A 50 -1.25 -0.01 -11.93
C GLY A 50 -2.48 -0.05 -11.01
N TYR A 51 -3.56 -0.63 -11.51
CA TYR A 51 -4.86 -0.62 -10.85
C TYR A 51 -4.84 -1.19 -9.43
N LEU A 52 -5.47 -0.51 -8.48
CA LEU A 52 -5.45 -0.75 -7.04
C LEU A 52 -4.07 -0.55 -6.36
N GLY A 53 -2.99 -0.24 -7.11
CA GLY A 53 -1.67 -0.02 -6.55
C GLY A 53 -1.15 -1.17 -5.68
N ALA A 54 -0.21 -0.90 -4.78
CA ALA A 54 0.32 -1.91 -3.86
C ALA A 54 -0.71 -2.41 -2.84
N GLY A 55 -1.64 -1.55 -2.41
CA GLY A 55 -2.66 -1.92 -1.41
C GLY A 55 -3.64 -2.99 -1.89
N GLY A 56 -3.92 -3.05 -3.19
CA GLY A 56 -4.80 -4.05 -3.79
C GLY A 56 -4.07 -5.16 -4.54
N TRP A 57 -2.74 -5.24 -4.44
CA TRP A 57 -1.93 -6.21 -5.19
C TRP A 57 -0.88 -6.95 -4.34
N SER A 58 -0.81 -6.66 -3.03
CA SER A 58 0.15 -7.26 -2.11
C SER A 58 -0.44 -8.39 -1.26
N ASP A 59 -0.58 -8.19 0.05
CA ASP A 59 -0.92 -9.28 0.98
C ASP A 59 -2.43 -9.39 1.32
N GLY A 60 -3.25 -8.47 0.85
CA GLY A 60 -4.69 -8.49 1.09
C GLY A 60 -5.13 -8.30 2.54
N LYS A 61 -4.27 -7.69 3.38
CA LYS A 61 -4.59 -7.36 4.77
C LYS A 61 -5.10 -5.93 4.90
N LEU A 62 -6.21 -5.76 5.57
CA LEU A 62 -6.81 -4.48 5.91
C LEU A 62 -6.78 -4.34 7.43
N THR A 63 -5.80 -3.59 7.97
CA THR A 63 -5.69 -3.33 9.41
C THR A 63 -6.75 -2.34 9.84
N TYR A 64 -7.57 -2.72 10.81
CA TYR A 64 -8.74 -1.96 11.24
C TYR A 64 -8.44 -1.14 12.51
N HIS A 65 -7.61 -0.11 12.35
CA HIS A 65 -7.26 0.80 13.44
C HIS A 65 -6.60 2.08 12.92
N THR A 66 -7.00 3.23 13.46
CA THR A 66 -6.52 4.57 13.05
C THR A 66 -5.04 4.84 13.40
N ALA A 67 -4.45 4.09 14.33
CA ALA A 67 -3.01 4.19 14.65
C ALA A 67 -2.10 3.50 13.60
N ILE A 68 -2.69 2.81 12.61
CA ILE A 68 -1.93 2.10 11.57
C ILE A 68 -2.24 2.73 10.20
N GLY A 69 -1.16 2.97 9.44
CA GLY A 69 -1.21 3.45 8.05
C GLY A 69 -1.19 4.94 7.97
N GLY A 70 -1.89 5.78 8.06
CA GLY A 70 -1.84 7.24 7.92
C GLY A 70 -2.21 7.97 9.21
N HIS A 71 -2.51 9.23 9.05
CA HIS A 71 -2.96 10.08 10.15
C HIS A 71 -4.40 10.55 9.93
N MET A 72 -5.26 9.69 9.37
CA MET A 72 -6.61 10.07 8.94
C MET A 72 -7.42 10.67 10.10
N ALA A 73 -7.35 10.06 11.29
CA ALA A 73 -8.04 10.56 12.46
C ALA A 73 -7.61 11.99 12.87
N LYS A 74 -6.37 12.40 12.56
CA LYS A 74 -5.89 13.76 12.79
C LYS A 74 -6.64 14.79 11.92
N TYR A 75 -7.10 14.38 10.74
CA TYR A 75 -7.75 15.28 9.77
C TYR A 75 -9.28 15.26 9.86
N CYS A 76 -9.88 14.11 10.12
CA CYS A 76 -11.34 13.98 10.12
C CYS A 76 -11.95 13.49 11.44
N GLY A 77 -11.14 13.25 12.47
CA GLY A 77 -11.58 12.65 13.74
C GLY A 77 -11.67 11.13 13.69
N GLU A 78 -11.65 10.51 14.87
CA GLU A 78 -11.61 9.05 15.03
C GLU A 78 -12.85 8.36 14.45
N GLU A 79 -14.04 8.86 14.80
CA GLU A 79 -15.32 8.30 14.37
C GLU A 79 -15.43 8.29 12.84
N LYS A 80 -15.12 9.43 12.19
CA LYS A 80 -15.17 9.52 10.72
C LYS A 80 -14.11 8.64 10.06
N ALA A 81 -12.92 8.52 10.65
CA ALA A 81 -11.87 7.64 10.14
C ALA A 81 -12.32 6.18 10.18
N MET A 82 -12.98 5.74 11.27
CA MET A 82 -13.50 4.37 11.37
C MET A 82 -14.63 4.11 10.37
N GLU A 83 -15.57 5.06 10.20
CA GLU A 83 -16.61 4.98 9.15
C GLU A 83 -16.00 4.80 7.75
N LEU A 84 -14.91 5.52 7.45
CA LEU A 84 -14.23 5.40 6.15
C LEU A 84 -13.52 4.05 6.01
N PHE A 85 -12.97 3.49 7.09
CA PHE A 85 -12.40 2.13 7.06
C PHE A 85 -13.47 1.08 6.79
N ASP A 86 -14.65 1.20 7.40
CA ASP A 86 -15.79 0.31 7.12
C ASP A 86 -16.15 0.36 5.63
N GLN A 87 -16.24 1.55 5.03
CA GLN A 87 -16.52 1.70 3.60
C GLN A 87 -15.47 1.03 2.72
N VAL A 88 -14.19 1.14 3.07
CA VAL A 88 -13.11 0.46 2.32
C VAL A 88 -13.26 -1.06 2.43
N ILE A 89 -13.50 -1.59 3.62
CA ILE A 89 -13.70 -3.03 3.85
C ILE A 89 -14.91 -3.53 3.08
N ASP A 90 -16.02 -2.79 3.12
CA ASP A 90 -17.25 -3.13 2.40
C ASP A 90 -17.04 -3.15 0.89
N ASN A 91 -16.23 -2.25 0.34
CA ASN A 91 -15.86 -2.27 -1.07
C ASN A 91 -15.03 -3.51 -1.41
N PHE A 92 -14.04 -3.87 -0.61
CA PHE A 92 -13.28 -5.11 -0.84
C PHE A 92 -14.18 -6.34 -0.78
N LYS A 93 -15.14 -6.41 0.15
CA LYS A 93 -16.14 -7.48 0.22
C LYS A 93 -17.07 -7.49 -0.98
N ARG A 94 -17.56 -6.31 -1.39
CA ARG A 94 -18.50 -6.15 -2.51
C ARG A 94 -17.98 -6.77 -3.81
N PHE A 95 -16.68 -6.64 -4.04
CA PHE A 95 -16.03 -7.10 -5.28
C PHE A 95 -15.31 -8.45 -5.11
N HIS A 96 -15.30 -9.00 -3.90
CA HIS A 96 -14.70 -10.30 -3.62
C HIS A 96 -15.55 -11.43 -4.20
N PRO A 97 -14.95 -12.44 -4.90
CA PRO A 97 -15.71 -13.57 -5.46
C PRO A 97 -16.38 -14.45 -4.40
N LYS A 98 -15.85 -14.41 -3.16
CA LYS A 98 -16.37 -15.14 -2.00
C LYS A 98 -16.35 -14.24 -0.76
N PRO A 99 -17.26 -13.24 -0.67
CA PRO A 99 -17.24 -12.24 0.40
C PRO A 99 -17.38 -12.84 1.81
N GLU A 100 -17.98 -14.01 1.94
CA GLU A 100 -18.11 -14.74 3.21
C GLU A 100 -16.76 -15.21 3.80
N GLU A 101 -15.73 -15.36 2.96
CA GLU A 101 -14.38 -15.72 3.39
C GLU A 101 -13.61 -14.51 3.96
N VAL A 102 -14.09 -13.29 3.76
CA VAL A 102 -13.47 -12.07 4.29
C VAL A 102 -13.86 -11.92 5.76
N GLN A 103 -12.98 -12.37 6.65
CA GLN A 103 -13.23 -12.37 8.08
C GLN A 103 -12.25 -11.48 8.82
N CYS A 104 -12.72 -10.91 9.93
CA CYS A 104 -11.89 -10.14 10.86
C CYS A 104 -11.24 -11.07 11.86
N SER A 105 -9.92 -11.05 11.94
CA SER A 105 -9.16 -11.66 13.01
C SER A 105 -9.01 -10.66 14.15
N ASN A 106 -9.78 -10.85 15.21
CA ASN A 106 -9.66 -10.06 16.42
C ASN A 106 -8.53 -10.61 17.30
N PRO A 107 -7.65 -9.74 17.83
CA PRO A 107 -6.63 -10.19 18.76
C PRO A 107 -7.24 -10.62 20.08
N VAL A 108 -6.59 -11.58 20.73
CA VAL A 108 -6.90 -11.96 22.12
C VAL A 108 -6.04 -11.15 23.11
N ALA A 109 -6.21 -11.39 24.41
CA ALA A 109 -5.48 -10.66 25.43
C ALA A 109 -3.95 -10.78 25.28
N GLU A 110 -3.24 -9.72 25.66
CA GLU A 110 -1.76 -9.67 25.60
C GLU A 110 -1.14 -10.71 26.55
N PRO A 111 -0.27 -11.60 26.04
CA PRO A 111 0.33 -12.64 26.84
C PRO A 111 1.49 -12.12 27.71
N ASP A 112 1.60 -12.59 28.95
CA ASP A 112 2.63 -12.13 29.89
C ASP A 112 4.08 -12.46 29.47
N PHE A 113 4.27 -13.51 28.65
CA PHE A 113 5.61 -13.93 28.25
C PHE A 113 6.33 -12.93 27.32
N ILE A 114 5.60 -12.00 26.70
CA ILE A 114 6.18 -10.98 25.80
C ILE A 114 6.68 -9.77 26.57
N LYS A 115 5.96 -9.34 27.60
CA LYS A 115 6.18 -8.09 28.36
C LYS A 115 7.63 -7.84 28.81
N PRO A 116 8.41 -8.84 29.24
CA PRO A 116 9.79 -8.60 29.66
C PRO A 116 10.73 -8.17 28.54
N TYR A 117 10.36 -8.43 27.27
CA TYR A 117 11.27 -8.28 26.13
C TYR A 117 10.79 -7.24 25.12
N PHE A 118 9.48 -7.18 24.88
CA PHE A 118 8.86 -6.35 23.84
C PHE A 118 7.55 -5.76 24.34
N GLY A 119 7.22 -4.58 23.80
CA GLY A 119 5.83 -4.13 23.78
C GLY A 119 5.08 -4.83 22.65
N LEU A 120 3.79 -5.00 22.82
CA LEU A 120 2.89 -5.60 21.83
C LEU A 120 1.78 -4.62 21.51
N ARG A 121 1.49 -4.44 20.22
CA ARG A 121 0.30 -3.72 19.76
C ARG A 121 -0.58 -4.70 19.02
N LEU A 122 -1.85 -4.70 19.35
CA LEU A 122 -2.83 -5.63 18.82
C LEU A 122 -3.91 -4.84 18.09
N PHE A 123 -4.20 -5.25 16.87
CA PHE A 123 -5.20 -4.62 16.00
C PHE A 123 -6.05 -5.68 15.33
N PRO A 124 -7.36 -5.42 15.15
CA PRO A 124 -8.18 -6.24 14.28
C PRO A 124 -7.67 -6.17 12.83
N VAL A 125 -7.67 -7.28 12.14
CA VAL A 125 -7.23 -7.37 10.74
C VAL A 125 -8.26 -8.12 9.92
N TRP A 126 -8.76 -7.48 8.87
CA TRP A 126 -9.51 -8.15 7.82
C TRP A 126 -8.54 -8.69 6.78
N HIS A 127 -8.74 -9.93 6.37
CA HIS A 127 -7.90 -10.55 5.36
C HIS A 127 -8.73 -11.01 4.19
N VAL A 128 -8.47 -10.43 3.01
CA VAL A 128 -9.19 -10.76 1.77
C VAL A 128 -8.52 -11.87 0.96
N GLY A 129 -7.27 -12.25 1.29
CA GLY A 129 -6.48 -13.26 0.57
C GLY A 129 -5.71 -12.67 -0.60
N THR A 130 -4.41 -12.95 -0.67
CA THR A 130 -3.58 -12.55 -1.81
C THR A 130 -4.07 -13.18 -3.12
N ASP A 131 -4.54 -14.40 -3.05
CA ASP A 131 -5.06 -15.20 -4.16
C ASP A 131 -6.34 -14.62 -4.81
N TYR A 132 -7.11 -13.83 -4.08
CA TYR A 132 -8.34 -13.21 -4.60
C TYR A 132 -8.15 -11.77 -5.12
N LEU A 133 -7.02 -11.12 -4.84
CA LEU A 133 -6.82 -9.70 -5.16
C LEU A 133 -6.98 -9.39 -6.65
N HIS A 134 -6.53 -10.29 -7.53
CA HIS A 134 -6.70 -10.10 -8.97
C HIS A 134 -8.16 -10.10 -9.40
N GLU A 135 -8.95 -11.02 -8.88
CA GLU A 135 -10.37 -11.12 -9.20
C GLU A 135 -11.17 -9.96 -8.61
N ILE A 136 -10.88 -9.60 -7.36
CA ILE A 136 -11.41 -8.39 -6.74
C ILE A 136 -11.11 -7.17 -7.62
N GLY A 137 -9.86 -7.05 -8.08
CA GLY A 137 -9.42 -5.95 -8.94
C GLY A 137 -10.22 -5.87 -10.24
N LYS A 138 -10.42 -7.00 -10.92
CA LYS A 138 -11.19 -7.06 -12.17
C LYS A 138 -12.66 -6.71 -11.95
N ASN A 139 -13.30 -7.31 -10.97
CA ASN A 139 -14.71 -7.05 -10.65
C ASN A 139 -14.94 -5.57 -10.29
N TRP A 140 -14.02 -4.99 -9.56
CA TRP A 140 -14.11 -3.58 -9.18
C TRP A 140 -13.83 -2.64 -10.34
N TYR A 141 -12.88 -2.98 -11.19
CA TYR A 141 -12.58 -2.24 -12.41
C TYR A 141 -13.78 -2.20 -13.35
N ASP A 142 -14.37 -3.35 -13.63
CA ASP A 142 -15.55 -3.46 -14.49
C ASP A 142 -16.71 -2.61 -13.96
N PHE A 143 -16.96 -2.65 -12.66
CA PHE A 143 -17.94 -1.77 -12.02
C PHE A 143 -17.67 -0.28 -12.28
N LEU A 144 -16.41 0.16 -12.20
CA LEU A 144 -16.06 1.56 -12.45
C LEU A 144 -16.20 1.93 -13.92
N VAL A 145 -15.80 1.06 -14.84
CA VAL A 145 -15.96 1.25 -16.29
C VAL A 145 -17.44 1.33 -16.66
N ASP A 146 -18.26 0.42 -16.15
CA ASP A 146 -19.72 0.42 -16.34
C ASP A 146 -20.36 1.69 -15.76
N GLY A 147 -19.79 2.21 -14.67
CA GLY A 147 -20.17 3.49 -14.05
C GLY A 147 -19.71 4.72 -14.82
N GLY A 148 -19.00 4.57 -15.95
CA GLY A 148 -18.56 5.65 -16.82
C GLY A 148 -17.24 6.29 -16.43
N VAL A 149 -16.39 5.63 -15.61
CA VAL A 149 -15.04 6.08 -15.31
C VAL A 149 -14.14 5.80 -16.52
N GLU A 150 -13.44 6.82 -16.98
CA GLU A 150 -12.41 6.69 -17.99
C GLU A 150 -11.04 6.45 -17.36
N PHE A 151 -10.28 5.49 -17.90
CA PHE A 151 -8.92 5.20 -17.45
C PHE A 151 -7.91 5.52 -18.56
N ILE A 152 -6.81 6.15 -18.18
CA ILE A 152 -5.65 6.39 -19.03
C ILE A 152 -4.47 5.63 -18.43
N TRP A 153 -4.14 4.51 -19.04
CA TRP A 153 -3.09 3.60 -18.60
C TRP A 153 -1.74 3.90 -19.22
N GLU A 154 -0.68 3.38 -18.62
CA GLU A 154 0.70 3.47 -19.10
C GLU A 154 1.14 4.92 -19.37
N THR A 155 0.53 5.86 -18.64
CA THR A 155 0.70 7.30 -18.82
C THR A 155 1.16 7.95 -17.53
N LYS A 156 2.25 8.68 -17.59
CA LYS A 156 2.78 9.44 -16.46
C LYS A 156 2.23 10.86 -16.51
N VAL A 157 1.76 11.36 -15.38
CA VAL A 157 1.58 12.80 -15.19
C VAL A 157 2.95 13.41 -14.95
N THR A 158 3.32 14.36 -15.78
CA THR A 158 4.65 14.98 -15.79
C THR A 158 4.67 16.34 -15.12
N ASP A 159 3.54 17.05 -15.14
CA ASP A 159 3.37 18.33 -14.48
C ASP A 159 1.89 18.62 -14.20
N ILE A 160 1.64 19.56 -13.29
CA ILE A 160 0.32 20.11 -12.97
C ILE A 160 0.44 21.64 -12.98
N ASP A 161 -0.50 22.29 -13.67
CA ASP A 161 -0.71 23.72 -13.56
C ASP A 161 -2.04 23.94 -12.78
N PHE A 162 -1.92 24.38 -11.53
CA PHE A 162 -3.08 24.60 -10.69
C PHE A 162 -3.86 25.86 -11.06
N ASP A 163 -3.21 26.87 -11.64
CA ASP A 163 -3.84 28.14 -12.03
C ASP A 163 -4.70 27.95 -13.28
N GLN A 164 -4.20 27.16 -14.24
CA GLN A 164 -4.93 26.84 -15.46
C GLN A 164 -5.79 25.57 -15.34
N GLN A 165 -5.75 24.88 -14.21
CA GLN A 165 -6.42 23.61 -13.96
C GLN A 165 -6.09 22.56 -15.05
N MET A 166 -4.79 22.36 -15.30
CA MET A 166 -4.28 21.46 -16.33
C MET A 166 -3.36 20.40 -15.72
N VAL A 167 -3.48 19.18 -16.25
CA VAL A 167 -2.60 18.05 -15.96
C VAL A 167 -1.89 17.66 -17.24
N PHE A 168 -0.55 17.71 -17.23
CA PHE A 168 0.27 17.37 -18.40
C PHE A 168 0.64 15.89 -18.37
N LEU A 169 0.51 15.25 -19.52
CA LEU A 169 0.70 13.82 -19.69
C LEU A 169 1.95 13.55 -20.52
N GLY A 170 2.65 12.46 -20.23
CA GLY A 170 3.80 11.99 -20.97
C GLY A 170 3.90 10.47 -21.00
N ASP A 171 4.58 9.95 -22.01
CA ASP A 171 4.91 8.52 -22.07
C ASP A 171 6.14 8.25 -21.20
N TRP A 172 5.94 7.61 -20.05
CA TRP A 172 7.03 7.34 -19.12
C TRP A 172 8.02 6.28 -19.63
N ARG A 173 7.60 5.40 -20.56
CA ARG A 173 8.45 4.35 -21.14
C ARG A 173 9.42 4.93 -22.15
N ASN A 174 8.92 5.83 -22.99
CA ASN A 174 9.70 6.51 -24.02
C ASN A 174 10.36 7.81 -23.55
N LYS A 175 10.17 8.17 -22.27
CA LYS A 175 10.67 9.42 -21.67
C LYS A 175 10.24 10.69 -22.42
N VAL A 176 9.06 10.65 -23.05
CA VAL A 176 8.45 11.80 -23.69
C VAL A 176 7.68 12.58 -22.65
N GLU A 177 7.96 13.88 -22.55
CA GLU A 177 7.30 14.80 -21.61
C GLU A 177 6.33 15.70 -22.38
N HIS A 178 5.16 15.96 -21.76
CA HIS A 178 4.18 16.94 -22.24
C HIS A 178 3.59 16.70 -23.64
N ASP A 179 3.28 15.43 -23.98
CA ASP A 179 2.64 15.11 -25.26
C ASP A 179 1.22 15.65 -25.38
N SER A 180 0.52 15.75 -24.24
CA SER A 180 -0.88 16.17 -24.17
C SER A 180 -1.22 16.68 -22.78
N TYR A 181 -2.41 17.22 -22.63
CA TYR A 181 -2.93 17.66 -21.33
C TYR A 181 -4.42 17.37 -21.20
N LEU A 182 -4.88 17.33 -19.95
CA LEU A 182 -6.30 17.32 -19.58
C LEU A 182 -6.59 18.53 -18.72
N THR A 183 -7.79 19.09 -18.88
CA THR A 183 -8.34 20.08 -17.95
C THR A 183 -9.24 19.42 -16.93
N TYR A 184 -9.38 20.01 -15.74
CA TYR A 184 -10.20 19.50 -14.67
C TYR A 184 -10.92 20.63 -13.92
N ASP A 185 -12.07 20.31 -13.32
CA ASP A 185 -12.72 21.16 -12.32
C ASP A 185 -12.24 20.78 -10.91
N GLU A 186 -12.01 19.48 -10.69
CA GLU A 186 -11.51 18.94 -9.42
C GLU A 186 -10.35 17.95 -9.69
N LEU A 187 -9.33 18.01 -8.86
CA LEU A 187 -8.17 17.14 -8.94
C LEU A 187 -7.98 16.34 -7.65
N ILE A 188 -7.80 15.03 -7.78
CA ILE A 188 -7.43 14.16 -6.65
C ILE A 188 -6.04 13.58 -6.90
N PHE A 189 -5.11 13.87 -5.99
CA PHE A 189 -3.73 13.43 -6.08
C PHE A 189 -3.49 12.21 -5.21
N GLY A 190 -3.34 11.03 -5.82
CA GLY A 190 -3.23 9.75 -5.13
C GLY A 190 -2.12 8.85 -5.68
N VAL A 191 -0.95 9.40 -5.95
CA VAL A 191 0.17 8.76 -6.66
C VAL A 191 0.91 7.65 -5.89
N GLY A 192 0.62 7.48 -4.61
CA GLY A 192 1.25 6.46 -3.78
C GLY A 192 2.78 6.56 -3.69
N LYS A 193 3.44 5.45 -3.35
CA LYS A 193 4.90 5.39 -3.18
C LYS A 193 5.64 5.66 -4.50
N SER A 194 5.12 5.18 -5.62
CA SER A 194 5.74 5.37 -6.94
C SER A 194 5.79 6.82 -7.41
N GLY A 195 4.92 7.67 -6.89
CA GLY A 195 4.86 9.10 -7.26
C GLY A 195 5.49 10.04 -6.24
N ILE A 196 6.27 9.55 -5.28
CA ILE A 196 6.86 10.40 -4.24
C ILE A 196 7.78 11.48 -4.81
N ASP A 197 8.63 11.14 -5.77
CA ASP A 197 9.53 12.12 -6.41
C ASP A 197 8.73 13.20 -7.15
N PHE A 198 7.64 12.83 -7.81
CA PHE A 198 6.73 13.78 -8.44
C PHE A 198 6.03 14.68 -7.42
N GLY A 199 5.54 14.10 -6.32
CA GLY A 199 4.95 14.87 -5.21
C GLY A 199 5.94 15.89 -4.61
N LYS A 200 7.21 15.50 -4.48
CA LYS A 200 8.28 16.38 -4.02
C LYS A 200 8.55 17.52 -5.01
N GLN A 201 8.64 17.23 -6.30
CA GLN A 201 8.81 18.25 -7.35
C GLN A 201 7.65 19.28 -7.34
N LEU A 202 6.41 18.82 -7.19
CA LEU A 202 5.26 19.73 -7.07
C LEU A 202 5.31 20.56 -5.78
N ALA A 203 5.71 19.97 -4.67
CA ALA A 203 5.85 20.69 -3.41
C ALA A 203 6.90 21.80 -3.51
N GLU A 204 8.04 21.54 -4.15
CA GLU A 204 9.08 22.53 -4.42
C GLU A 204 8.59 23.62 -5.40
N LYS A 205 7.90 23.22 -6.49
CA LYS A 205 7.39 24.16 -7.50
C LYS A 205 6.37 25.16 -6.94
N TYR A 206 5.51 24.72 -6.03
CA TYR A 206 4.41 25.51 -5.48
C TYR A 206 4.63 25.94 -4.02
N ASP A 207 5.84 25.81 -3.49
CA ASP A 207 6.20 26.15 -2.11
C ASP A 207 5.25 25.53 -1.08
N LEU A 208 4.89 24.24 -1.29
CA LEU A 208 4.01 23.54 -0.36
C LEU A 208 4.79 23.06 0.87
N PRO A 209 4.22 23.18 2.07
CA PRO A 209 4.90 22.76 3.28
C PRO A 209 5.12 21.25 3.30
N THR A 210 6.36 20.83 3.52
CA THR A 210 6.75 19.43 3.63
C THR A 210 7.40 19.15 4.98
N GLU A 211 7.19 17.94 5.49
CA GLU A 211 7.79 17.48 6.75
C GLU A 211 8.51 16.16 6.53
N PRO A 212 9.82 16.05 6.81
CA PRO A 212 10.52 14.79 6.71
C PRO A 212 9.98 13.79 7.74
N LYS A 213 9.78 12.56 7.31
CA LYS A 213 9.38 11.46 8.20
C LYS A 213 10.57 10.57 8.53
N PRO A 214 10.56 9.88 9.68
CA PRO A 214 11.56 8.88 10.01
C PRO A 214 11.69 7.81 8.93
N VAL A 215 12.91 7.35 8.70
CA VAL A 215 13.17 6.24 7.77
C VAL A 215 12.87 4.93 8.47
N GLN A 216 12.19 4.03 7.76
CA GLN A 216 12.02 2.65 8.19
C GLN A 216 12.71 1.71 7.22
N ILE A 217 13.72 1.00 7.71
CA ILE A 217 14.50 0.03 6.95
C ILE A 217 14.61 -1.26 7.74
N GLY A 218 14.69 -2.40 7.07
CA GLY A 218 14.77 -3.66 7.78
C GLY A 218 14.92 -4.88 6.89
N VAL A 219 14.67 -6.02 7.47
CA VAL A 219 14.78 -7.32 6.83
C VAL A 219 13.46 -8.08 6.97
N ARG A 220 13.19 -8.98 6.02
CA ARG A 220 12.10 -9.94 6.15
C ARG A 220 12.65 -11.28 6.64
N PHE A 221 11.98 -11.82 7.62
CA PHE A 221 12.30 -13.09 8.25
C PHE A 221 11.22 -14.12 7.92
N GLU A 222 11.61 -15.34 7.60
CA GLU A 222 10.72 -16.46 7.36
C GLU A 222 11.17 -17.69 8.14
N ALA A 223 10.24 -18.41 8.74
CA ALA A 223 10.51 -19.64 9.48
C ALA A 223 9.25 -20.51 9.62
N PRO A 224 9.39 -21.79 10.03
CA PRO A 224 8.26 -22.64 10.36
C PRO A 224 7.35 -22.02 11.42
N GLN A 225 6.06 -21.95 11.13
CA GLN A 225 5.03 -21.31 11.95
C GLN A 225 5.02 -21.78 13.40
N LYS A 226 5.31 -23.05 13.63
CA LYS A 226 5.34 -23.65 14.98
C LYS A 226 6.22 -22.89 15.99
N HIS A 227 7.25 -22.17 15.51
CA HIS A 227 8.12 -21.38 16.39
C HIS A 227 7.47 -20.09 16.86
N PHE A 228 6.44 -19.62 16.15
CA PHE A 228 5.71 -18.39 16.42
C PHE A 228 4.25 -18.62 16.84
N GLN A 229 3.83 -19.89 16.98
CA GLN A 229 2.44 -20.25 17.20
C GLN A 229 1.83 -19.50 18.38
N LYS A 230 2.54 -19.35 19.50
CA LYS A 230 2.05 -18.59 20.65
C LYS A 230 1.75 -17.12 20.38
N LEU A 231 2.45 -16.49 19.43
CA LEU A 231 2.19 -15.12 18.99
C LEU A 231 1.03 -15.07 18.00
N ILE A 232 0.96 -16.03 17.10
CA ILE A 232 -0.08 -16.15 16.08
C ILE A 232 -1.44 -16.42 16.74
N ASP A 233 -1.47 -17.23 17.80
CA ASP A 233 -2.67 -17.50 18.58
C ASP A 233 -3.22 -16.24 19.29
N VAL A 234 -2.34 -15.25 19.54
CA VAL A 234 -2.75 -13.95 20.11
C VAL A 234 -3.27 -13.01 19.03
N SER A 235 -2.61 -12.95 17.88
CA SER A 235 -3.00 -12.09 16.78
C SER A 235 -2.42 -12.62 15.47
N TYR A 236 -3.25 -12.63 14.43
CA TYR A 236 -2.79 -12.99 13.06
C TYR A 236 -1.62 -12.12 12.60
N ASP A 237 -1.66 -10.82 12.85
CA ASP A 237 -0.63 -9.85 12.49
C ASP A 237 -0.12 -9.14 13.75
N PHE A 238 0.70 -9.81 14.53
CA PHE A 238 1.26 -9.27 15.75
C PHE A 238 2.26 -8.15 15.46
N LYS A 239 2.21 -7.07 16.23
CA LYS A 239 3.12 -5.93 16.16
C LYS A 239 3.96 -5.84 17.42
N LEU A 240 5.08 -6.56 17.44
CA LEU A 240 6.09 -6.42 18.49
C LEU A 240 6.85 -5.13 18.28
N TYR A 241 7.21 -4.43 19.34
CA TYR A 241 8.06 -3.25 19.26
C TYR A 241 9.02 -3.16 20.43
N ARG A 242 10.19 -2.56 20.19
CA ARG A 242 11.16 -2.23 21.23
C ARG A 242 11.87 -0.93 20.89
N LYS A 243 11.96 -0.03 21.88
CA LYS A 243 12.69 1.22 21.75
C LYS A 243 14.07 1.07 22.39
N TYR A 244 15.06 1.66 21.75
CA TYR A 244 16.43 1.82 22.24
C TYR A 244 16.70 3.33 22.33
N GLU A 245 16.28 3.94 23.44
CA GLU A 245 16.29 5.38 23.60
C GLU A 245 17.70 5.97 23.57
N ASP A 246 18.68 5.22 24.14
CA ASP A 246 20.10 5.53 24.10
C ASP A 246 20.69 5.60 22.69
N LYS A 247 20.05 4.99 21.72
CA LYS A 247 20.47 4.93 20.31
C LYS A 247 19.58 5.73 19.35
N GLY A 248 18.50 6.31 19.84
CA GLY A 248 17.49 6.97 18.98
C GLY A 248 16.83 6.05 17.96
N VAL A 249 16.74 4.74 18.26
CA VAL A 249 16.25 3.72 17.35
C VAL A 249 15.06 2.99 17.95
N SER A 250 14.07 2.69 17.13
CA SER A 250 13.01 1.74 17.48
C SER A 250 12.95 0.59 16.50
N LEU A 251 12.71 -0.61 17.01
CA LEU A 251 12.45 -1.82 16.21
C LEU A 251 10.99 -2.20 16.32
N ARG A 252 10.43 -2.68 15.23
CA ARG A 252 9.08 -3.27 15.22
C ARG A 252 8.94 -4.41 14.24
N SER A 253 8.07 -5.38 14.55
CA SER A 253 7.61 -6.32 13.54
C SER A 253 6.63 -5.64 12.58
N PHE A 254 6.58 -6.14 11.36
CA PHE A 254 5.76 -5.57 10.29
C PHE A 254 5.22 -6.67 9.39
N CYS A 255 3.94 -6.57 9.02
CA CYS A 255 3.32 -7.38 7.98
C CYS A 255 3.56 -8.88 8.16
N THR A 256 3.00 -9.45 9.23
CA THR A 256 3.05 -10.89 9.49
C THR A 256 2.11 -11.64 8.57
N ASN A 257 2.58 -12.74 8.00
CA ASN A 257 1.82 -13.64 7.15
C ASN A 257 2.00 -15.07 7.65
N ASN A 258 0.92 -15.84 7.70
CA ASN A 258 0.86 -17.15 8.32
C ASN A 258 0.17 -18.19 7.42
N ASN A 259 0.33 -19.46 7.72
CA ASN A 259 -0.29 -20.64 7.12
C ASN A 259 0.18 -20.92 5.68
N ALA A 260 -0.30 -20.20 4.71
CA ALA A 260 0.11 -20.26 3.30
C ALA A 260 1.01 -19.05 2.97
N ALA A 261 1.98 -18.77 3.84
CA ALA A 261 2.85 -17.60 3.74
C ALA A 261 4.02 -17.84 2.79
N TYR A 262 4.36 -16.81 2.02
CA TYR A 262 5.54 -16.79 1.16
C TYR A 262 6.13 -15.40 1.06
N VAL A 263 7.39 -15.32 0.68
CA VAL A 263 8.09 -14.06 0.43
C VAL A 263 8.19 -13.84 -1.06
N ALA A 264 7.76 -12.66 -1.52
CA ALA A 264 7.91 -12.22 -2.90
C ALA A 264 8.94 -11.10 -3.01
N VAL A 265 9.65 -11.09 -4.13
CA VAL A 265 10.53 -9.97 -4.50
C VAL A 265 9.68 -8.95 -5.26
N GLU A 266 9.78 -7.70 -4.85
CA GLU A 266 9.12 -6.57 -5.50
C GLU A 266 10.17 -5.58 -5.97
N GLU A 267 10.03 -5.10 -7.19
CA GLU A 267 10.87 -4.04 -7.71
C GLU A 267 10.24 -2.67 -7.43
N THR A 268 11.03 -1.77 -6.88
CA THR A 268 10.64 -0.38 -6.66
C THR A 268 11.81 0.52 -7.01
N TYR A 269 11.65 1.37 -8.02
CA TYR A 269 12.69 2.30 -8.49
C TYR A 269 14.02 1.64 -8.91
N GLY A 270 13.97 0.43 -9.44
CA GLY A 270 15.16 -0.37 -9.77
C GLY A 270 15.84 -1.01 -8.57
N ASP A 271 15.28 -0.87 -7.37
CA ASP A 271 15.73 -1.55 -6.16
C ASP A 271 14.79 -2.71 -5.83
N HIS A 272 15.33 -3.84 -5.43
CA HIS A 272 14.53 -4.98 -4.99
C HIS A 272 14.17 -4.85 -3.51
N SER A 273 12.92 -5.15 -3.19
CA SER A 273 12.44 -5.28 -1.81
C SER A 273 11.71 -6.60 -1.62
N TYR A 274 11.63 -7.06 -0.36
CA TYR A 274 11.00 -8.33 -0.02
C TYR A 274 9.71 -8.06 0.73
N ASN A 275 8.60 -8.55 0.18
CA ASN A 275 7.30 -8.45 0.82
C ASN A 275 6.74 -9.83 1.16
N GLY A 276 5.88 -9.89 2.15
CA GLY A 276 5.21 -11.12 2.55
C GLY A 276 3.79 -11.16 2.04
N HIS A 277 3.39 -12.33 1.64
CA HIS A 277 2.06 -12.64 1.15
C HIS A 277 1.50 -13.85 1.88
N ALA A 278 0.18 -13.97 1.94
CA ALA A 278 -0.49 -15.17 2.41
C ALA A 278 -1.72 -15.44 1.56
N LYS A 279 -1.86 -16.68 1.11
CA LYS A 279 -3.05 -17.15 0.41
C LYS A 279 -4.08 -17.67 1.41
N LYS A 280 -5.35 -17.64 1.04
CA LYS A 280 -6.42 -18.21 1.84
C LYS A 280 -6.76 -19.64 1.45
N ASP A 281 -6.55 -19.99 0.19
CA ASP A 281 -6.81 -21.36 -0.29
C ASP A 281 -5.90 -22.36 0.42
N GLU A 282 -6.50 -23.31 1.12
CA GLU A 282 -5.82 -24.39 1.88
C GLU A 282 -4.90 -25.25 1.01
N ALA A 283 -5.10 -25.28 -0.31
CA ALA A 283 -4.21 -25.97 -1.25
C ALA A 283 -2.77 -25.42 -1.24
N PHE A 284 -2.59 -24.16 -0.80
CA PHE A 284 -1.29 -23.51 -0.71
C PHE A 284 -0.68 -23.54 0.70
N ARG A 285 -1.32 -24.22 1.65
CA ARG A 285 -0.82 -24.33 3.01
C ARG A 285 0.59 -24.92 3.06
N ASN A 286 1.49 -24.23 3.76
CA ASN A 286 2.90 -24.64 3.88
C ASN A 286 3.43 -24.57 5.31
N ASP A 287 2.59 -24.21 6.28
CA ASP A 287 2.93 -24.05 7.70
C ASP A 287 4.15 -23.14 7.95
N MET A 288 4.36 -22.17 7.07
CA MET A 288 5.37 -21.13 7.21
C MET A 288 4.77 -19.83 7.74
N THR A 289 5.60 -19.05 8.38
CA THR A 289 5.30 -17.68 8.80
C THR A 289 6.43 -16.77 8.37
N ASN A 290 6.10 -15.56 7.92
CA ASN A 290 7.10 -14.53 7.68
C ASN A 290 6.61 -13.17 8.21
N PHE A 291 7.56 -12.32 8.58
CA PHE A 291 7.30 -10.94 8.98
C PHE A 291 8.54 -10.07 8.75
N GLY A 292 8.33 -8.78 8.53
CA GLY A 292 9.42 -7.80 8.51
C GLY A 292 9.86 -7.45 9.93
N ILE A 293 11.15 -7.17 10.09
CA ILE A 293 11.69 -6.50 11.27
C ILE A 293 12.22 -5.16 10.78
N LEU A 294 11.53 -4.09 11.12
CA LEU A 294 11.87 -2.74 10.70
C LEU A 294 12.53 -1.97 11.83
N MET A 295 13.58 -1.27 11.46
CA MET A 295 14.24 -0.26 12.29
C MET A 295 13.79 1.12 11.83
N GLU A 296 13.28 1.92 12.75
CA GLU A 296 12.97 3.32 12.50
C GLU A 296 14.15 4.17 12.97
N VAL A 297 14.65 5.03 12.07
CA VAL A 297 15.78 5.92 12.31
C VAL A 297 15.30 7.36 12.19
N GLN A 298 15.58 8.16 13.21
CA GLN A 298 15.23 9.58 13.28
C GLN A 298 16.36 10.46 12.75
N GLY A 299 16.06 11.72 12.38
CA GLY A 299 17.05 12.75 12.10
C GLY A 299 17.84 12.57 10.81
N ILE A 300 17.28 11.89 9.82
CA ILE A 300 17.87 11.76 8.48
C ILE A 300 17.35 12.88 7.58
N ASP A 301 18.24 13.77 7.13
CA ASP A 301 17.86 14.93 6.31
C ASP A 301 17.30 14.53 4.93
N LYS A 302 17.88 13.49 4.31
CA LYS A 302 17.47 12.96 3.02
C LYS A 302 17.08 11.49 3.15
N PRO A 303 15.90 11.20 3.73
CA PRO A 303 15.53 9.84 4.11
C PRO A 303 15.49 8.85 2.93
N PHE A 304 15.06 9.28 1.77
CA PHE A 304 15.00 8.43 0.57
C PHE A 304 16.39 8.08 0.03
N ASP A 305 17.24 9.08 -0.15
CA ASP A 305 18.59 8.89 -0.67
C ASP A 305 19.39 7.99 0.27
N TRP A 306 19.28 8.28 1.58
CA TRP A 306 19.94 7.46 2.61
C TRP A 306 19.46 6.01 2.59
N SER A 307 18.14 5.76 2.53
CA SER A 307 17.60 4.40 2.52
C SER A 307 18.01 3.62 1.28
N ARG A 308 18.02 4.27 0.10
CA ARG A 308 18.51 3.67 -1.14
C ARG A 308 19.99 3.31 -1.06
N ASP A 309 20.82 4.20 -0.50
CA ASP A 309 22.25 3.94 -0.32
C ASP A 309 22.50 2.77 0.63
N VAL A 310 21.73 2.67 1.72
CA VAL A 310 21.83 1.53 2.63
C VAL A 310 21.42 0.23 1.95
N VAL A 311 20.29 0.22 1.23
CA VAL A 311 19.83 -0.97 0.48
C VAL A 311 20.86 -1.40 -0.54
N LYS A 312 21.41 -0.47 -1.34
CA LYS A 312 22.48 -0.78 -2.32
C LYS A 312 23.72 -1.38 -1.68
N LYS A 313 24.13 -0.89 -0.51
CA LYS A 313 25.29 -1.44 0.22
C LYS A 313 25.03 -2.81 0.82
N LEU A 314 23.75 -3.13 1.11
CA LEU A 314 23.35 -4.42 1.62
C LEU A 314 23.05 -5.45 0.52
N GLN A 315 22.83 -5.00 -0.72
CA GLN A 315 22.64 -5.90 -1.85
C GLN A 315 23.97 -6.55 -2.24
N ILE A 316 24.00 -7.89 -2.24
CA ILE A 316 25.11 -8.67 -2.74
C ILE A 316 24.79 -9.07 -4.18
N ASP A 317 25.67 -8.77 -5.12
CA ASP A 317 25.60 -9.15 -6.54
C ASP A 317 24.38 -8.63 -7.33
N GLY A 318 23.76 -7.53 -6.87
CA GLY A 318 22.62 -6.91 -7.58
C GLY A 318 21.34 -7.76 -7.61
N THR A 319 21.31 -8.90 -6.92
CA THR A 319 20.17 -9.84 -6.90
C THR A 319 19.30 -9.75 -5.66
N GLY A 320 19.62 -8.84 -4.73
CA GLY A 320 19.01 -8.80 -3.40
C GLY A 320 19.69 -9.77 -2.41
N LEU A 321 19.55 -9.47 -1.14
CA LEU A 321 20.13 -10.26 -0.08
C LEU A 321 19.33 -11.52 0.17
N TYR A 322 19.93 -12.67 -0.13
CA TYR A 322 19.56 -13.93 0.48
C TYR A 322 20.57 -14.26 1.57
N TYR A 323 20.18 -14.19 2.82
CA TYR A 323 20.93 -14.74 3.91
C TYR A 323 20.16 -15.93 4.47
N SER A 324 20.69 -17.13 4.30
CA SER A 324 20.26 -18.31 5.06
C SER A 324 21.23 -18.47 6.23
N PRO A 325 20.83 -18.24 7.47
CA PRO A 325 21.65 -18.60 8.59
C PRO A 325 21.80 -20.12 8.59
N SER A 326 23.02 -20.59 8.49
CA SER A 326 23.39 -21.99 8.66
C SER A 326 23.23 -22.42 10.12
#